data_70dc73173e7938a59dacc376d135a3ef
#
_entry.id   70dc73173e7938a59dacc376d135a3ef
#
_cell.length_a   1.000
_cell.length_b   1.000
_cell.length_c   1.000
_cell.angle_alpha   90.00
_cell.angle_beta   90.00
_cell.angle_gamma   90.00
#
_symmetry.space_group_name_H-M   'P 1'
#
loop_
_entity.id
_entity.type
_entity.pdbx_description
1 polymer ?
#
loop_
_entity_poly.entity_id
_entity_poly.type
_entity_poly.pdbx_seq_one_letter_code
_entity_poly.pdbx_strand_id
1 'polypeptide(L)'
;MKTIEYEKTTFYRQTKKALLWMNLSHEPFVVLYALLPFIIRKDLGASLLQISILTALRPVLPLFSFYWSANLKTHRHRLRSNLISAWFLGRIPFLLVPCIDSVWYLIFCCAVYEFFHRSGIPALIEILKINISKDAREKTYTFYFVLSFIESILLGFVMGGLLDFHPKAWQFLSGFTALLGLSSLWAQLKVGIPYTTPAPSSSEKTPLSNKILDPWKDAFKLLKKRPDFAHFQTAFMMGGFGLMLIAPALCIFYVDSLNLAHTQVVTGRSVLMGIGVVISSYFWQKSLSTVPTSLLTKRILIGFGLFPLTLLFSPLSMGWFYLSFLFYGIAQAGSHLLWNLSGTLFSADEDSSQFSRVNILTVGLRGVVAPALGGVLCQFLGPIPMLAIGSFTCFLGAFYMHSRKKEEVLSRSV
;
A
#
# COMPACT_ATOMS: atom_id res chain seq x y z
N MET A 1 -34.16 16.46 -19.56
CA MET A 1 -33.83 16.47 -18.12
C MET A 1 -34.01 15.10 -17.46
N LYS A 2 -35.19 14.45 -17.50
CA LYS A 2 -35.44 13.13 -16.89
C LYS A 2 -34.50 12.01 -17.37
N THR A 3 -34.14 11.97 -18.64
CA THR A 3 -33.23 10.95 -19.22
C THR A 3 -31.80 11.06 -18.68
N ILE A 4 -31.28 12.28 -18.56
CA ILE A 4 -29.94 12.56 -18.03
C ILE A 4 -29.83 12.21 -16.53
N GLU A 5 -30.90 12.46 -15.78
CA GLU A 5 -30.98 12.14 -14.36
C GLU A 5 -31.08 10.63 -14.11
N TYR A 6 -31.81 9.92 -14.97
CA TYR A 6 -31.91 8.46 -14.97
C TYR A 6 -30.56 7.80 -15.30
N GLU A 7 -29.83 8.27 -16.31
CA GLU A 7 -28.50 7.78 -16.68
C GLU A 7 -27.50 7.98 -15.54
N LYS A 8 -27.46 9.16 -14.93
CA LYS A 8 -26.60 9.44 -13.78
C LYS A 8 -26.87 8.50 -12.61
N THR A 9 -28.15 8.24 -12.31
CA THR A 9 -28.54 7.33 -11.23
C THR A 9 -28.15 5.88 -11.55
N THR A 10 -28.25 5.46 -12.80
CA THR A 10 -27.88 4.13 -13.28
C THR A 10 -26.36 3.94 -13.20
N PHE A 11 -25.56 4.90 -13.68
CA PHE A 11 -24.10 4.84 -13.62
C PHE A 11 -23.57 4.84 -12.17
N TYR A 12 -24.19 5.63 -11.30
CA TYR A 12 -23.91 5.60 -9.87
C TYR A 12 -24.10 4.21 -9.25
N ARG A 13 -25.27 3.58 -9.50
CA ARG A 13 -25.59 2.24 -8.98
C ARG A 13 -24.64 1.17 -9.53
N GLN A 14 -24.37 1.20 -10.84
CA GLN A 14 -23.43 0.27 -11.48
C GLN A 14 -22.03 0.41 -10.92
N THR A 15 -21.54 1.63 -10.76
CA THR A 15 -20.21 1.90 -10.20
C THR A 15 -20.10 1.43 -8.76
N LYS A 16 -21.11 1.69 -7.92
CA LYS A 16 -21.15 1.20 -6.54
C LYS A 16 -21.14 -0.32 -6.44
N LYS A 17 -21.95 -1.00 -7.27
CA LYS A 17 -21.96 -2.48 -7.32
C LYS A 17 -20.63 -3.04 -7.79
N ALA A 18 -20.02 -2.43 -8.80
CA ALA A 18 -18.71 -2.85 -9.29
C ALA A 18 -17.63 -2.69 -8.22
N LEU A 19 -17.61 -1.56 -7.51
CA LEU A 19 -16.69 -1.33 -6.39
C LEU A 19 -16.87 -2.34 -5.26
N LEU A 20 -18.12 -2.60 -4.86
CA LEU A 20 -18.39 -3.58 -3.82
C LEU A 20 -17.85 -4.95 -4.22
N TRP A 21 -18.17 -5.41 -5.42
CA TRP A 21 -17.73 -6.70 -5.90
C TRP A 21 -16.22 -6.77 -6.11
N MET A 22 -15.60 -5.68 -6.61
CA MET A 22 -14.15 -5.57 -6.70
C MET A 22 -13.49 -5.70 -5.32
N ASN A 23 -14.03 -5.04 -4.31
CA ASN A 23 -13.49 -5.09 -2.95
C ASN A 23 -13.60 -6.51 -2.37
N LEU A 24 -14.82 -7.05 -2.32
CA LEU A 24 -15.10 -8.39 -1.75
C LEU A 24 -14.33 -9.52 -2.46
N SER A 25 -14.23 -9.47 -3.78
CA SER A 25 -13.52 -10.50 -4.54
C SER A 25 -12.00 -10.36 -4.53
N HIS A 26 -11.50 -9.18 -4.17
CA HIS A 26 -10.06 -8.88 -4.16
C HIS A 26 -9.40 -9.17 -2.81
N GLU A 27 -10.10 -8.97 -1.71
CA GLU A 27 -9.52 -9.05 -0.38
C GLU A 27 -8.93 -10.44 -0.05
N PRO A 28 -9.53 -11.59 -0.45
CA PRO A 28 -8.90 -12.90 -0.27
C PRO A 28 -7.52 -13.01 -0.94
N PHE A 29 -7.38 -12.41 -2.13
CA PHE A 29 -6.09 -12.34 -2.81
C PHE A 29 -5.10 -11.44 -2.06
N VAL A 30 -5.54 -10.29 -1.53
CA VAL A 30 -4.68 -9.36 -0.78
C VAL A 30 -4.14 -9.99 0.50
N VAL A 31 -4.98 -10.72 1.25
CA VAL A 31 -4.57 -11.44 2.46
C VAL A 31 -3.50 -12.48 2.13
N LEU A 32 -3.72 -13.31 1.12
CA LEU A 32 -2.73 -14.30 0.69
C LEU A 32 -1.45 -13.64 0.16
N TYR A 33 -1.59 -12.62 -0.70
CA TYR A 33 -0.47 -11.87 -1.26
C TYR A 33 0.44 -11.27 -0.17
N ALA A 34 -0.15 -10.79 0.91
CA ALA A 34 0.60 -10.23 2.03
C ALA A 34 1.45 -11.28 2.78
N LEU A 35 1.12 -12.57 2.65
CA LEU A 35 1.84 -13.69 3.24
C LEU A 35 2.91 -14.28 2.31
N LEU A 36 2.89 -13.95 1.02
CA LEU A 36 3.80 -14.56 0.03
C LEU A 36 5.29 -14.49 0.43
N PRO A 37 5.82 -13.38 0.99
CA PRO A 37 7.21 -13.37 1.44
C PRO A 37 7.53 -14.42 2.51
N PHE A 38 6.58 -14.68 3.42
CA PHE A 38 6.69 -15.73 4.42
C PHE A 38 6.56 -17.13 3.79
N ILE A 39 5.55 -17.33 2.93
CA ILE A 39 5.29 -18.60 2.23
C ILE A 39 6.50 -19.01 1.39
N ILE A 40 7.06 -18.11 0.58
CA ILE A 40 8.21 -18.48 -0.27
C ILE A 40 9.45 -18.88 0.56
N ARG A 41 9.62 -18.28 1.75
CA ARG A 41 10.71 -18.69 2.65
C ARG A 41 10.42 -20.04 3.26
N LYS A 42 9.21 -20.22 3.83
CA LYS A 42 8.84 -21.40 4.59
C LYS A 42 8.66 -22.63 3.70
N ASP A 43 7.90 -22.50 2.62
CA ASP A 43 7.46 -23.64 1.82
C ASP A 43 8.36 -23.91 0.61
N LEU A 44 9.06 -22.91 0.08
CA LEU A 44 9.93 -23.01 -1.09
C LEU A 44 11.41 -22.77 -0.78
N GLY A 45 11.79 -22.49 0.47
CA GLY A 45 13.18 -22.26 0.85
C GLY A 45 13.85 -21.06 0.18
N ALA A 46 13.08 -20.01 -0.17
CA ALA A 46 13.58 -18.85 -0.89
C ALA A 46 14.80 -18.20 -0.22
N SER A 47 15.77 -17.80 -1.04
CA SER A 47 16.94 -17.08 -0.58
C SER A 47 16.61 -15.65 -0.14
N LEU A 48 17.51 -15.05 0.65
CA LEU A 48 17.40 -13.62 1.05
C LEU A 48 17.29 -12.69 -0.17
N LEU A 49 18.01 -12.98 -1.25
CA LEU A 49 17.93 -12.20 -2.48
C LEU A 49 16.51 -12.25 -3.07
N GLN A 50 15.92 -13.44 -3.17
CA GLN A 50 14.56 -13.61 -3.71
C GLN A 50 13.52 -12.89 -2.84
N ILE A 51 13.64 -12.98 -1.52
CA ILE A 51 12.76 -12.25 -0.59
C ILE A 51 12.95 -10.74 -0.72
N SER A 52 14.18 -10.27 -0.85
CA SER A 52 14.49 -8.84 -1.04
C SER A 52 13.89 -8.29 -2.33
N ILE A 53 14.02 -9.04 -3.43
CA ILE A 53 13.38 -8.69 -4.71
C ILE A 53 11.87 -8.63 -4.54
N LEU A 54 11.25 -9.67 -3.98
CA LEU A 54 9.80 -9.73 -3.79
C LEU A 54 9.28 -8.54 -2.96
N THR A 55 9.94 -8.22 -1.86
CA THR A 55 9.53 -7.12 -0.98
C THR A 55 9.75 -5.74 -1.60
N ALA A 56 10.72 -5.61 -2.53
CA ALA A 56 10.97 -4.38 -3.28
C ALA A 56 9.94 -4.12 -4.39
N LEU A 57 9.29 -5.13 -4.94
CA LEU A 57 8.34 -4.98 -6.06
C LEU A 57 7.23 -3.98 -5.73
N ARG A 58 6.62 -4.10 -4.55
CA ARG A 58 5.48 -3.27 -4.13
C ARG A 58 5.75 -1.76 -4.12
N PRO A 59 6.89 -1.26 -3.62
CA PRO A 59 7.19 0.17 -3.67
C PRO A 59 7.84 0.62 -4.99
N VAL A 60 8.48 -0.27 -5.75
CA VAL A 60 9.23 0.08 -6.98
C VAL A 60 8.33 0.16 -8.20
N LEU A 61 7.48 -0.85 -8.42
CA LEU A 61 6.68 -0.93 -9.65
C LEU A 61 5.68 0.21 -9.85
N PRO A 62 5.10 0.83 -8.81
CA PRO A 62 4.30 2.03 -8.97
C PRO A 62 4.99 3.18 -9.70
N LEU A 63 6.32 3.29 -9.63
CA LEU A 63 7.08 4.30 -10.37
C LEU A 63 6.90 4.17 -11.90
N PHE A 64 6.74 2.94 -12.39
CA PHE A 64 6.55 2.66 -13.82
C PHE A 64 5.08 2.73 -14.24
N SER A 65 4.14 2.59 -13.32
CA SER A 65 2.70 2.60 -13.60
C SER A 65 2.20 3.95 -14.12
N PHE A 66 2.91 5.05 -13.83
CA PHE A 66 2.59 6.38 -14.37
C PHE A 66 2.60 6.42 -15.89
N TYR A 67 3.51 5.68 -16.52
CA TYR A 67 3.64 5.68 -17.98
C TYR A 67 2.45 4.97 -18.64
N TRP A 68 1.92 3.93 -18.01
CA TRP A 68 0.73 3.24 -18.48
C TRP A 68 -0.51 4.14 -18.49
N SER A 69 -0.66 4.97 -17.47
CA SER A 69 -1.84 5.80 -17.27
C SER A 69 -1.69 7.25 -17.79
N ALA A 70 -0.54 7.62 -18.32
CA ALA A 70 -0.23 9.01 -18.69
C ALA A 70 -1.26 9.66 -19.63
N ASN A 71 -1.85 8.90 -20.55
CA ASN A 71 -2.77 9.42 -21.55
C ASN A 71 -4.27 9.25 -21.19
N LEU A 72 -4.60 8.76 -20.00
CA LEU A 72 -5.99 8.49 -19.63
C LEU A 72 -6.84 9.75 -19.48
N LYS A 73 -6.25 10.88 -19.09
CA LYS A 73 -6.95 12.15 -18.95
C LYS A 73 -7.49 12.66 -20.29
N THR A 74 -6.74 12.46 -21.36
CA THR A 74 -7.10 12.88 -22.73
C THR A 74 -8.02 11.88 -23.43
N HIS A 75 -8.01 10.60 -23.04
CA HIS A 75 -8.76 9.53 -23.67
C HIS A 75 -9.75 8.86 -22.70
N ARG A 76 -10.75 9.61 -22.23
CA ARG A 76 -11.74 9.13 -21.27
C ARG A 76 -12.48 7.86 -21.69
N HIS A 77 -12.68 7.64 -22.98
CA HIS A 77 -13.28 6.40 -23.51
C HIS A 77 -12.47 5.14 -23.17
N ARG A 78 -11.18 5.27 -22.87
CA ARG A 78 -10.27 4.17 -22.51
C ARG A 78 -10.25 3.84 -21.00
N LEU A 79 -10.93 4.63 -20.15
CA LEU A 79 -10.89 4.44 -18.69
C LEU A 79 -11.36 3.03 -18.28
N ARG A 80 -12.53 2.61 -18.79
CA ARG A 80 -13.07 1.28 -18.49
C ARG A 80 -12.18 0.17 -19.02
N SER A 81 -11.74 0.26 -20.28
CA SER A 81 -10.83 -0.72 -20.88
C SER A 81 -9.51 -0.81 -20.12
N ASN A 82 -8.93 0.32 -19.74
CA ASN A 82 -7.70 0.35 -18.94
C ASN A 82 -7.88 -0.34 -17.58
N LEU A 83 -8.97 -0.06 -16.87
CA LEU A 83 -9.28 -0.70 -15.59
C LEU A 83 -9.41 -2.22 -15.74
N ILE A 84 -10.20 -2.67 -16.72
CA ILE A 84 -10.44 -4.08 -17.00
C ILE A 84 -9.15 -4.79 -17.39
N SER A 85 -8.36 -4.22 -18.33
CA SER A 85 -7.10 -4.81 -18.77
C SER A 85 -6.09 -4.91 -17.63
N ALA A 86 -5.97 -3.87 -16.83
CA ALA A 86 -5.08 -3.86 -15.67
C ALA A 86 -5.49 -4.92 -14.63
N TRP A 87 -6.79 -5.04 -14.37
CA TRP A 87 -7.33 -6.03 -13.44
C TRP A 87 -7.13 -7.46 -13.91
N PHE A 88 -7.33 -7.70 -15.19
CA PHE A 88 -7.18 -9.01 -15.85
C PHE A 88 -5.71 -9.42 -15.92
N LEU A 89 -4.85 -8.59 -16.54
CA LEU A 89 -3.43 -8.91 -16.76
C LEU A 89 -2.68 -9.11 -15.44
N GLY A 90 -3.03 -8.35 -14.40
CA GLY A 90 -2.40 -8.49 -13.09
C GLY A 90 -2.67 -9.84 -12.40
N ARG A 91 -3.76 -10.55 -12.75
CA ARG A 91 -4.16 -11.79 -12.06
C ARG A 91 -3.95 -13.06 -12.86
N ILE A 92 -3.92 -12.97 -14.17
CA ILE A 92 -3.75 -14.16 -15.05
C ILE A 92 -2.55 -15.03 -14.67
N PRO A 93 -1.34 -14.48 -14.40
CA PRO A 93 -0.21 -15.33 -14.08
C PRO A 93 -0.43 -16.19 -12.84
N PHE A 94 -1.23 -15.71 -11.87
CA PHE A 94 -1.52 -16.47 -10.65
C PHE A 94 -2.39 -17.70 -10.88
N LEU A 95 -3.13 -17.78 -11.98
CA LEU A 95 -3.91 -18.98 -12.34
C LEU A 95 -3.03 -20.20 -12.63
N LEU A 96 -1.79 -19.96 -13.03
CA LEU A 96 -0.83 -21.03 -13.32
C LEU A 96 0.05 -21.40 -12.11
N VAL A 97 -0.03 -20.68 -11.01
CA VAL A 97 0.74 -21.00 -9.77
C VAL A 97 0.48 -22.42 -9.27
N PRO A 98 -0.74 -23.01 -9.34
CA PRO A 98 -0.97 -24.38 -8.96
C PRO A 98 -0.15 -25.41 -9.75
N CYS A 99 0.30 -25.04 -10.95
CA CYS A 99 1.03 -25.92 -11.86
C CYS A 99 2.55 -25.71 -11.87
N ILE A 100 3.03 -24.59 -11.29
CA ILE A 100 4.43 -24.18 -11.39
C ILE A 100 5.02 -23.96 -10.00
N ASP A 101 5.89 -24.89 -9.60
CA ASP A 101 6.56 -24.86 -8.28
C ASP A 101 7.91 -24.13 -8.39
N SER A 102 7.87 -22.81 -8.50
CA SER A 102 9.06 -21.97 -8.67
C SER A 102 8.94 -20.62 -7.96
N VAL A 103 9.93 -20.30 -7.11
CA VAL A 103 10.04 -18.98 -6.46
C VAL A 103 10.12 -17.86 -7.50
N TRP A 104 10.90 -18.05 -8.57
CA TRP A 104 11.05 -17.03 -9.60
C TRP A 104 9.77 -16.78 -10.38
N TYR A 105 8.99 -17.85 -10.64
CA TYR A 105 7.69 -17.69 -11.27
C TYR A 105 6.74 -16.89 -10.38
N LEU A 106 6.73 -17.14 -9.07
CA LEU A 106 5.90 -16.40 -8.12
C LEU A 106 6.33 -14.93 -8.01
N ILE A 107 7.63 -14.64 -8.01
CA ILE A 107 8.17 -13.28 -8.08
C ILE A 107 7.71 -12.59 -9.36
N PHE A 108 7.76 -13.27 -10.51
CA PHE A 108 7.22 -12.75 -11.77
C PHE A 108 5.73 -12.45 -11.68
N CYS A 109 4.91 -13.36 -11.15
CA CYS A 109 3.48 -13.12 -10.91
C CYS A 109 3.24 -11.87 -10.07
N CYS A 110 3.99 -11.72 -8.97
CA CYS A 110 3.92 -10.55 -8.10
C CYS A 110 4.33 -9.25 -8.81
N ALA A 111 5.36 -9.30 -9.66
CA ALA A 111 5.79 -8.15 -10.45
C ALA A 111 4.70 -7.71 -11.43
N VAL A 112 4.13 -8.65 -12.18
CA VAL A 112 3.02 -8.37 -13.11
C VAL A 112 1.81 -7.80 -12.36
N TYR A 113 1.46 -8.41 -11.22
CA TYR A 113 0.36 -7.93 -10.40
C TYR A 113 0.57 -6.50 -9.89
N GLU A 114 1.70 -6.20 -9.25
CA GLU A 114 1.96 -4.86 -8.70
C GLU A 114 1.98 -3.79 -9.79
N PHE A 115 2.57 -4.08 -10.95
CA PHE A 115 2.58 -3.16 -12.08
C PHE A 115 1.15 -2.84 -12.57
N PHE A 116 0.36 -3.86 -12.90
CA PHE A 116 -0.98 -3.66 -13.45
C PHE A 116 -1.98 -3.18 -12.40
N HIS A 117 -1.93 -3.69 -11.17
CA HIS A 117 -2.80 -3.22 -10.10
C HIS A 117 -2.65 -1.71 -9.87
N ARG A 118 -1.41 -1.21 -9.80
CA ARG A 118 -1.14 0.22 -9.65
C ARG A 118 -1.51 1.03 -10.89
N SER A 119 -1.34 0.46 -12.06
CA SER A 119 -1.69 1.11 -13.33
C SER A 119 -3.20 1.29 -13.52
N GLY A 120 -4.03 0.45 -12.91
CA GLY A 120 -5.49 0.56 -12.94
C GLY A 120 -6.08 1.61 -12.00
N ILE A 121 -5.36 1.99 -10.93
CA ILE A 121 -5.87 2.92 -9.90
C ILE A 121 -6.28 4.29 -10.47
N PRO A 122 -5.50 4.96 -11.34
CA PRO A 122 -5.88 6.25 -11.91
C PRO A 122 -7.19 6.19 -12.71
N ALA A 123 -7.39 5.10 -13.46
CA ALA A 123 -8.64 4.89 -14.20
C ALA A 123 -9.82 4.72 -13.26
N LEU A 124 -9.67 3.94 -12.19
CA LEU A 124 -10.70 3.74 -11.17
C LEU A 124 -11.06 5.07 -10.48
N ILE A 125 -10.07 5.85 -10.06
CA ILE A 125 -10.29 7.15 -9.39
C ILE A 125 -11.06 8.09 -10.32
N GLU A 126 -10.71 8.15 -11.61
CA GLU A 126 -11.40 9.03 -12.56
C GLU A 126 -12.84 8.56 -12.83
N ILE A 127 -13.09 7.25 -12.94
CA ILE A 127 -14.44 6.68 -13.05
C ILE A 127 -15.29 7.07 -11.82
N LEU A 128 -14.71 6.96 -10.62
CA LEU A 128 -15.38 7.35 -9.39
C LEU A 128 -15.72 8.85 -9.37
N LYS A 129 -14.79 9.68 -9.84
CA LYS A 129 -14.98 11.13 -9.92
C LYS A 129 -16.10 11.51 -10.89
N ILE A 130 -16.22 10.80 -12.00
CA ILE A 130 -17.26 11.05 -13.01
C ILE A 130 -18.65 10.59 -12.53
N ASN A 131 -18.72 9.40 -11.92
CA ASN A 131 -20.00 8.74 -11.63
C ASN A 131 -20.53 8.96 -10.22
N ILE A 132 -19.71 9.46 -9.28
CA ILE A 132 -20.07 9.64 -7.86
C ILE A 132 -19.77 11.07 -7.43
N SER A 133 -20.72 11.75 -6.79
CA SER A 133 -20.55 13.09 -6.21
C SER A 133 -19.44 13.09 -5.13
N LYS A 134 -18.83 14.23 -4.87
CA LYS A 134 -17.71 14.37 -3.93
C LYS A 134 -18.04 13.76 -2.56
N ASP A 135 -19.16 14.16 -1.95
CA ASP A 135 -19.55 13.72 -0.60
C ASP A 135 -19.87 12.23 -0.54
N ALA A 136 -20.56 11.71 -1.57
CA ALA A 136 -20.86 10.28 -1.66
C ALA A 136 -19.60 9.44 -1.92
N ARG A 137 -18.60 9.98 -2.65
CA ARG A 137 -17.34 9.31 -2.94
C ARG A 137 -16.49 9.15 -1.68
N GLU A 138 -16.37 10.19 -0.86
CA GLU A 138 -15.63 10.14 0.40
C GLU A 138 -16.24 9.09 1.35
N LYS A 139 -17.57 9.10 1.52
CA LYS A 139 -18.29 8.08 2.32
C LYS A 139 -18.09 6.67 1.77
N THR A 140 -18.18 6.51 0.45
CA THR A 140 -18.01 5.23 -0.23
C THR A 140 -16.60 4.70 -0.05
N TYR A 141 -15.58 5.54 -0.23
CA TYR A 141 -14.18 5.15 -0.05
C TYR A 141 -13.89 4.71 1.39
N THR A 142 -14.34 5.49 2.37
CA THR A 142 -14.18 5.14 3.79
C THR A 142 -14.88 3.83 4.14
N PHE A 143 -16.10 3.61 3.62
CA PHE A 143 -16.83 2.36 3.83
C PHE A 143 -16.05 1.15 3.31
N TYR A 144 -15.56 1.19 2.06
CA TYR A 144 -14.80 0.07 1.49
C TYR A 144 -13.45 -0.12 2.16
N PHE A 145 -12.81 0.94 2.61
CA PHE A 145 -11.58 0.86 3.39
C PHE A 145 -11.79 0.08 4.70
N VAL A 146 -12.83 0.41 5.45
CA VAL A 146 -13.16 -0.32 6.69
C VAL A 146 -13.59 -1.76 6.39
N LEU A 147 -14.40 -1.96 5.34
CA LEU A 147 -14.87 -3.27 4.91
C LEU A 147 -13.70 -4.21 4.60
N SER A 148 -12.67 -3.75 3.87
CA SER A 148 -11.47 -4.56 3.58
C SER A 148 -10.79 -5.08 4.84
N PHE A 149 -10.66 -4.25 5.89
CA PHE A 149 -10.05 -4.71 7.13
C PHE A 149 -10.92 -5.72 7.89
N ILE A 150 -12.25 -5.54 7.88
CA ILE A 150 -13.18 -6.52 8.45
C ILE A 150 -13.07 -7.86 7.72
N GLU A 151 -13.05 -7.82 6.37
CA GLU A 151 -12.84 -9.02 5.55
C GLU A 151 -11.48 -9.65 5.83
N SER A 152 -10.41 -8.85 5.91
CA SER A 152 -9.07 -9.34 6.21
C SER A 152 -8.99 -10.06 7.55
N ILE A 153 -9.71 -9.56 8.58
CA ILE A 153 -9.82 -10.23 9.88
C ILE A 153 -10.53 -11.58 9.74
N LEU A 154 -11.69 -11.62 9.08
CA LEU A 154 -12.46 -12.85 8.90
C LEU A 154 -11.70 -13.88 8.06
N LEU A 155 -11.10 -13.45 6.97
CA LEU A 155 -10.28 -14.29 6.10
C LEU A 155 -9.01 -14.78 6.82
N GLY A 156 -8.46 -13.98 7.73
CA GLY A 156 -7.32 -14.37 8.54
C GLY A 156 -7.58 -15.62 9.36
N PHE A 157 -8.76 -15.76 9.97
CA PHE A 157 -9.13 -16.97 10.71
C PHE A 157 -9.25 -18.21 9.82
N VAL A 158 -9.73 -18.07 8.60
CA VAL A 158 -9.93 -19.20 7.67
C VAL A 158 -8.64 -19.57 6.95
N MET A 159 -7.93 -18.57 6.40
CA MET A 159 -6.75 -18.82 5.57
C MET A 159 -5.58 -19.44 6.32
N GLY A 160 -5.37 -19.06 7.57
CA GLY A 160 -4.31 -19.64 8.40
C GLY A 160 -4.46 -21.15 8.52
N GLY A 161 -5.64 -21.62 8.90
CA GLY A 161 -5.94 -23.04 9.03
C GLY A 161 -5.82 -23.80 7.69
N LEU A 162 -6.30 -23.20 6.59
CA LEU A 162 -6.17 -23.79 5.26
C LEU A 162 -4.71 -23.96 4.82
N LEU A 163 -3.87 -22.96 5.11
CA LEU A 163 -2.46 -22.99 4.76
C LEU A 163 -1.67 -24.04 5.58
N ASP A 164 -2.04 -24.25 6.85
CA ASP A 164 -1.39 -25.25 7.70
C ASP A 164 -1.91 -26.68 7.42
N PHE A 165 -3.10 -26.82 6.81
CA PHE A 165 -3.71 -28.13 6.53
C PHE A 165 -2.95 -28.92 5.45
N HIS A 166 -2.41 -28.24 4.42
CA HIS A 166 -1.73 -28.92 3.32
C HIS A 166 -0.55 -28.08 2.79
N PRO A 167 0.66 -28.67 2.59
CA PRO A 167 1.86 -27.94 2.17
C PRO A 167 1.73 -27.14 0.86
N LYS A 168 0.83 -27.56 -0.03
CA LYS A 168 0.57 -26.87 -1.31
C LYS A 168 -0.72 -26.03 -1.32
N ALA A 169 -1.35 -25.85 -0.16
CA ALA A 169 -2.60 -25.08 -0.07
C ALA A 169 -2.45 -23.66 -0.63
N TRP A 170 -1.31 -23.03 -0.39
CA TRP A 170 -1.02 -21.68 -0.91
C TRP A 170 -1.05 -21.60 -2.44
N GLN A 171 -0.65 -22.65 -3.16
CA GLN A 171 -0.70 -22.71 -4.62
C GLN A 171 -2.15 -22.67 -5.11
N PHE A 172 -2.99 -23.58 -4.59
CA PHE A 172 -4.42 -23.62 -4.94
C PHE A 172 -5.15 -22.35 -4.52
N LEU A 173 -4.86 -21.81 -3.33
CA LEU A 173 -5.42 -20.56 -2.87
C LEU A 173 -5.00 -19.39 -3.75
N SER A 174 -3.77 -19.36 -4.27
CA SER A 174 -3.31 -18.33 -5.22
C SER A 174 -4.13 -18.33 -6.50
N GLY A 175 -4.32 -19.50 -7.12
CA GLY A 175 -5.17 -19.65 -8.30
C GLY A 175 -6.63 -19.31 -8.02
N PHE A 176 -7.19 -19.85 -6.95
CA PHE A 176 -8.59 -19.63 -6.55
C PHE A 176 -8.88 -18.15 -6.26
N THR A 177 -8.05 -17.50 -5.46
CA THR A 177 -8.25 -16.07 -5.11
C THR A 177 -8.04 -15.14 -6.31
N ALA A 178 -7.12 -15.51 -7.22
CA ALA A 178 -6.97 -14.80 -8.49
C ALA A 178 -8.22 -14.93 -9.37
N LEU A 179 -8.78 -16.16 -9.49
CA LEU A 179 -10.03 -16.42 -10.21
C LEU A 179 -11.22 -15.68 -9.59
N LEU A 180 -11.32 -15.70 -8.26
CA LEU A 180 -12.33 -14.94 -7.53
C LEU A 180 -12.21 -13.44 -7.82
N GLY A 181 -10.99 -12.89 -7.79
CA GLY A 181 -10.74 -11.50 -8.16
C GLY A 181 -11.13 -11.17 -9.61
N LEU A 182 -10.91 -12.09 -10.55
CA LEU A 182 -11.32 -11.96 -11.95
C LEU A 182 -12.83 -11.96 -12.13
N SER A 183 -13.62 -12.58 -11.24
CA SER A 183 -15.07 -12.54 -11.28
C SER A 183 -15.66 -11.12 -11.26
N SER A 184 -14.91 -10.17 -10.67
CA SER A 184 -15.32 -8.77 -10.63
C SER A 184 -15.32 -8.08 -12.00
N LEU A 185 -14.67 -8.65 -13.00
CA LEU A 185 -14.66 -8.13 -14.38
C LEU A 185 -16.08 -8.02 -14.94
N TRP A 186 -16.95 -8.98 -14.61
CA TRP A 186 -18.36 -8.95 -14.98
C TRP A 186 -19.06 -7.67 -14.50
N ALA A 187 -18.79 -7.23 -13.26
CA ALA A 187 -19.34 -6.00 -12.74
C ALA A 187 -18.67 -4.75 -13.32
N GLN A 188 -17.36 -4.80 -13.58
CA GLN A 188 -16.61 -3.72 -14.21
C GLN A 188 -17.06 -3.46 -15.65
N LEU A 189 -17.39 -4.51 -16.41
CA LEU A 189 -17.92 -4.38 -17.77
C LEU A 189 -19.24 -3.60 -17.84
N LYS A 190 -20.03 -3.61 -16.76
CA LYS A 190 -21.30 -2.89 -16.67
C LYS A 190 -21.16 -1.43 -16.25
N VAL A 191 -19.95 -0.98 -15.88
CA VAL A 191 -19.74 0.43 -15.49
C VAL A 191 -19.88 1.32 -16.72
N GLY A 192 -20.91 2.14 -16.74
CA GLY A 192 -21.13 3.16 -17.76
C GLY A 192 -20.23 4.38 -17.50
N ILE A 193 -19.74 4.99 -18.59
CA ILE A 193 -19.06 6.28 -18.57
C ILE A 193 -19.85 7.22 -19.48
N PRO A 194 -20.32 8.39 -18.97
CA PRO A 194 -21.02 9.35 -19.79
C PRO A 194 -20.18 9.74 -21.01
N TYR A 195 -20.84 9.82 -22.17
CA TYR A 195 -20.19 10.24 -23.39
C TYR A 195 -19.75 11.70 -23.25
N THR A 196 -18.47 11.93 -23.20
CA THR A 196 -17.90 13.28 -23.24
C THR A 196 -17.14 13.44 -24.55
N THR A 197 -17.46 14.50 -25.29
CA THR A 197 -16.66 14.90 -26.46
C THR A 197 -15.17 14.92 -26.07
N PRO A 198 -14.28 14.34 -26.90
CA PRO A 198 -12.86 14.40 -26.65
C PRO A 198 -12.43 15.84 -26.48
N ALA A 199 -11.78 16.17 -25.35
CA ALA A 199 -11.15 17.45 -25.21
C ALA A 199 -10.06 17.58 -26.31
N PRO A 200 -9.92 18.74 -26.97
CA PRO A 200 -8.90 18.93 -27.97
C PRO A 200 -7.53 18.57 -27.39
N SER A 201 -6.88 17.60 -28.03
CA SER A 201 -5.57 17.13 -27.62
C SER A 201 -4.52 18.17 -27.95
N SER A 202 -4.25 19.07 -27.04
CA SER A 202 -2.99 19.82 -27.05
C SER A 202 -1.88 18.90 -26.53
N SER A 203 -1.53 17.88 -27.31
CA SER A 203 -0.37 17.07 -27.02
C SER A 203 0.86 17.76 -27.56
N GLU A 204 1.41 18.68 -26.80
CA GLU A 204 2.81 19.03 -26.96
C GLU A 204 3.62 17.74 -26.80
N LYS A 205 4.34 17.36 -27.85
CA LYS A 205 5.27 16.22 -27.83
C LYS A 205 6.48 16.59 -26.97
N THR A 206 6.31 16.55 -25.64
CA THR A 206 7.44 16.66 -24.72
C THR A 206 8.38 15.46 -24.92
N PRO A 207 9.70 15.68 -25.06
CA PRO A 207 10.69 14.62 -25.18
C PRO A 207 10.58 13.63 -24.04
N LEU A 208 10.86 12.34 -24.31
CA LEU A 208 10.73 11.28 -23.31
C LEU A 208 11.65 11.51 -22.09
N SER A 209 12.84 12.08 -22.31
CA SER A 209 13.79 12.46 -21.26
C SER A 209 13.20 13.47 -20.27
N ASN A 210 12.45 14.46 -20.76
CA ASN A 210 11.82 15.46 -19.90
C ASN A 210 10.67 14.85 -19.11
N LYS A 211 9.90 13.92 -19.69
CA LYS A 211 8.84 13.21 -18.97
C LYS A 211 9.37 12.38 -17.80
N ILE A 212 10.61 11.90 -17.87
CA ILE A 212 11.25 11.11 -16.81
C ILE A 212 11.87 12.01 -15.74
N LEU A 213 12.57 13.07 -16.14
CA LEU A 213 13.38 13.90 -15.24
C LEU A 213 12.59 15.04 -14.60
N ASP A 214 11.60 15.61 -15.30
CA ASP A 214 10.86 16.78 -14.78
C ASP A 214 10.10 16.48 -13.48
N PRO A 215 9.47 15.30 -13.27
CA PRO A 215 8.85 14.99 -11.97
C PRO A 215 9.83 15.03 -10.80
N TRP A 216 11.09 14.63 -11.00
CA TRP A 216 12.13 14.68 -9.98
C TRP A 216 12.62 16.09 -9.71
N LYS A 217 12.81 16.89 -10.76
CA LYS A 217 13.19 18.32 -10.62
C LYS A 217 12.10 19.11 -9.90
N ASP A 218 10.84 18.86 -10.26
CA ASP A 218 9.70 19.53 -9.63
C ASP A 218 9.52 19.10 -8.18
N ALA A 219 9.73 17.82 -7.86
CA ALA A 219 9.73 17.32 -6.50
C ALA A 219 10.81 18.02 -5.64
N PHE A 220 12.02 18.13 -6.17
CA PHE A 220 13.12 18.81 -5.47
C PHE A 220 12.86 20.30 -5.26
N LYS A 221 12.33 20.99 -6.28
CA LYS A 221 11.93 22.41 -6.18
C LYS A 221 10.85 22.60 -5.11
N LEU A 222 9.83 21.71 -5.07
CA LEU A 222 8.76 21.78 -4.09
C LEU A 222 9.28 21.58 -2.67
N LEU A 223 10.13 20.57 -2.44
CA LEU A 223 10.73 20.32 -1.13
C LEU A 223 11.60 21.50 -0.64
N LYS A 224 12.29 22.18 -1.56
CA LYS A 224 13.07 23.38 -1.23
C LYS A 224 12.15 24.57 -0.91
N LYS A 225 11.02 24.71 -1.63
CA LYS A 225 10.04 25.82 -1.43
C LYS A 225 9.22 25.63 -0.14
N ARG A 226 8.96 24.38 0.27
CA ARG A 226 8.07 24.02 1.39
C ARG A 226 8.83 23.22 2.46
N PRO A 227 9.57 23.90 3.37
CA PRO A 227 10.34 23.23 4.42
C PRO A 227 9.48 22.38 5.37
N ASP A 228 8.25 22.83 5.67
CA ASP A 228 7.26 22.10 6.48
C ASP A 228 6.97 20.72 5.89
N PHE A 229 6.71 20.66 4.59
CA PHE A 229 6.49 19.40 3.87
C PHE A 229 7.78 18.58 3.74
N ALA A 230 8.93 19.25 3.54
CA ALA A 230 10.23 18.57 3.48
C ALA A 230 10.56 17.86 4.81
N HIS A 231 10.30 18.49 5.96
CA HIS A 231 10.49 17.86 7.27
C HIS A 231 9.57 16.66 7.47
N PHE A 232 8.30 16.78 7.09
CA PHE A 232 7.36 15.67 7.08
C PHE A 232 7.87 14.50 6.23
N GLN A 233 8.30 14.78 4.98
CA GLN A 233 8.84 13.77 4.08
C GLN A 233 10.09 13.09 4.65
N THR A 234 11.02 13.88 5.19
CA THR A 234 12.26 13.35 5.80
C THR A 234 11.95 12.36 6.92
N ALA A 235 11.06 12.71 7.84
CA ALA A 235 10.67 11.83 8.94
C ALA A 235 10.00 10.54 8.45
N PHE A 236 9.05 10.65 7.50
CA PHE A 236 8.42 9.48 6.88
C PHE A 236 9.41 8.64 6.06
N MET A 237 10.40 9.27 5.43
CA MET A 237 11.49 8.56 4.76
C MET A 237 12.30 7.75 5.74
N MET A 238 12.69 8.30 6.89
CA MET A 238 13.45 7.57 7.91
C MET A 238 12.69 6.36 8.43
N GLY A 239 11.46 6.55 8.93
CA GLY A 239 10.66 5.45 9.46
C GLY A 239 10.29 4.40 8.40
N GLY A 240 9.85 4.86 7.23
CA GLY A 240 9.51 3.96 6.14
C GLY A 240 10.71 3.23 5.54
N PHE A 241 11.91 3.84 5.56
CA PHE A 241 13.16 3.18 5.19
C PHE A 241 13.46 2.05 6.17
N GLY A 242 13.36 2.30 7.49
CA GLY A 242 13.55 1.28 8.51
C GLY A 242 12.61 0.08 8.34
N LEU A 243 11.32 0.32 8.11
CA LEU A 243 10.35 -0.75 7.88
C LEU A 243 10.62 -1.55 6.60
N MET A 244 11.04 -0.90 5.51
CA MET A 244 11.39 -1.58 4.27
C MET A 244 12.71 -2.32 4.37
N LEU A 245 13.66 -1.79 5.13
CA LEU A 245 14.96 -2.41 5.40
C LEU A 245 14.81 -3.75 6.12
N ILE A 246 13.92 -3.84 7.10
CA ILE A 246 13.69 -5.07 7.85
C ILE A 246 12.77 -6.07 7.13
N ALA A 247 12.12 -5.69 6.04
CA ALA A 247 11.13 -6.56 5.40
C ALA A 247 11.66 -7.95 5.01
N PRO A 248 12.87 -8.10 4.43
CA PRO A 248 13.46 -9.43 4.21
C PRO A 248 13.79 -10.16 5.52
N ALA A 249 14.30 -9.43 6.52
CA ALA A 249 14.68 -9.99 7.82
C ALA A 249 13.47 -10.51 8.61
N LEU A 250 12.29 -9.89 8.47
CA LEU A 250 11.05 -10.37 9.10
C LEU A 250 10.71 -11.81 8.68
N CYS A 251 10.85 -12.12 7.39
CA CYS A 251 10.55 -13.47 6.88
C CYS A 251 11.51 -14.50 7.46
N ILE A 252 12.80 -14.19 7.50
CA ILE A 252 13.83 -15.02 8.12
C ILE A 252 13.55 -15.20 9.61
N PHE A 253 13.24 -14.13 10.32
CA PHE A 253 12.92 -14.17 11.74
C PHE A 253 11.71 -15.06 12.04
N TYR A 254 10.64 -14.94 11.25
CA TYR A 254 9.43 -15.75 11.46
C TYR A 254 9.65 -17.24 11.18
N VAL A 255 10.41 -17.57 10.12
CA VAL A 255 10.64 -18.96 9.72
C VAL A 255 11.81 -19.57 10.48
N ASP A 256 12.97 -18.94 10.42
CA ASP A 256 14.22 -19.57 10.87
C ASP A 256 14.45 -19.39 12.39
N SER A 257 13.99 -18.26 12.99
CA SER A 257 14.20 -18.00 14.41
C SER A 257 13.02 -18.43 15.28
N LEU A 258 11.78 -18.19 14.82
CA LEU A 258 10.57 -18.49 15.59
C LEU A 258 9.85 -19.78 15.15
N ASN A 259 10.19 -20.33 13.98
CA ASN A 259 9.55 -21.49 13.36
C ASN A 259 8.01 -21.43 13.36
N LEU A 260 7.45 -20.28 12.96
CA LEU A 260 6.02 -20.02 13.03
C LEU A 260 5.21 -20.86 12.04
N ALA A 261 4.00 -21.26 12.46
CA ALA A 261 2.96 -21.78 11.58
C ALA A 261 2.32 -20.64 10.74
N HIS A 262 1.70 -20.97 9.60
CA HIS A 262 0.99 -20.00 8.79
C HIS A 262 -0.15 -19.34 9.59
N THR A 263 -0.90 -20.12 10.37
CA THR A 263 -1.96 -19.60 11.24
C THR A 263 -1.45 -18.51 12.18
N GLN A 264 -0.27 -18.68 12.79
CA GLN A 264 0.29 -17.70 13.71
C GLN A 264 0.61 -16.39 13.01
N VAL A 265 1.24 -16.46 11.81
CA VAL A 265 1.60 -15.27 11.04
C VAL A 265 0.36 -14.57 10.50
N VAL A 266 -0.63 -15.32 10.00
CA VAL A 266 -1.90 -14.78 9.52
C VAL A 266 -2.66 -14.11 10.66
N THR A 267 -2.74 -14.74 11.83
CA THR A 267 -3.39 -14.17 13.02
C THR A 267 -2.73 -12.84 13.41
N GLY A 268 -1.41 -12.75 13.47
CA GLY A 268 -0.72 -11.51 13.71
C GLY A 268 -1.05 -10.45 12.64
N ARG A 269 -0.76 -10.80 11.38
CA ARG A 269 -0.78 -9.84 10.26
C ARG A 269 -2.18 -9.42 9.79
N SER A 270 -3.14 -10.32 9.77
CA SER A 270 -4.50 -10.01 9.30
C SER A 270 -5.44 -9.71 10.45
N VAL A 271 -5.43 -10.51 11.51
CA VAL A 271 -6.39 -10.34 12.62
C VAL A 271 -5.95 -9.22 13.56
N LEU A 272 -4.78 -9.35 14.23
CA LEU A 272 -4.35 -8.37 15.25
C LEU A 272 -4.03 -7.00 14.63
N MET A 273 -3.34 -6.98 13.50
CA MET A 273 -3.12 -5.73 12.78
C MET A 273 -4.45 -5.09 12.33
N GLY A 274 -5.37 -5.89 11.78
CA GLY A 274 -6.70 -5.43 11.37
C GLY A 274 -7.50 -4.84 12.53
N ILE A 275 -7.51 -5.51 13.68
CA ILE A 275 -8.13 -5.02 14.93
C ILE A 275 -7.50 -3.68 15.33
N GLY A 276 -6.17 -3.58 15.33
CA GLY A 276 -5.46 -2.34 15.61
C GLY A 276 -5.88 -1.18 14.70
N VAL A 277 -6.01 -1.45 13.39
CA VAL A 277 -6.48 -0.46 12.41
C VAL A 277 -7.91 -0.04 12.71
N VAL A 278 -8.85 -0.97 12.85
CA VAL A 278 -10.28 -0.67 13.03
C VAL A 278 -10.52 0.14 14.29
N ILE A 279 -9.98 -0.31 15.43
CA ILE A 279 -10.17 0.37 16.72
C ILE A 279 -9.56 1.77 16.73
N SER A 280 -8.37 1.94 16.14
CA SER A 280 -7.65 3.21 16.20
C SER A 280 -8.06 4.22 15.13
N SER A 281 -8.71 3.80 14.04
CA SER A 281 -9.08 4.67 12.92
C SER A 281 -9.91 5.88 13.33
N TYR A 282 -10.88 5.71 14.23
CA TYR A 282 -11.70 6.79 14.74
C TYR A 282 -10.86 7.84 15.49
N PHE A 283 -9.95 7.39 16.35
CA PHE A 283 -9.08 8.29 17.13
C PHE A 283 -8.11 9.05 16.24
N TRP A 284 -7.57 8.41 15.21
CA TRP A 284 -6.71 9.05 14.23
C TRP A 284 -7.46 10.09 13.40
N GLN A 285 -8.67 9.78 12.94
CA GLN A 285 -9.51 10.73 12.19
C GLN A 285 -9.83 11.97 13.01
N LYS A 286 -10.21 11.81 14.27
CA LYS A 286 -10.46 12.94 15.19
C LYS A 286 -9.19 13.75 15.43
N SER A 287 -8.04 13.09 15.54
CA SER A 287 -6.76 13.75 15.79
C SER A 287 -6.27 14.58 14.61
N LEU A 288 -6.63 14.24 13.36
CA LEU A 288 -6.25 15.00 12.16
C LEU A 288 -6.72 16.46 12.20
N SER A 289 -7.88 16.74 12.78
CA SER A 289 -8.44 18.09 12.86
C SER A 289 -7.99 18.88 14.11
N THR A 290 -7.45 18.18 15.13
CA THR A 290 -7.17 18.80 16.44
C THR A 290 -5.69 18.83 16.81
N VAL A 291 -4.86 18.01 16.15
CA VAL A 291 -3.45 17.81 16.51
C VAL A 291 -2.54 18.24 15.34
N PRO A 292 -1.45 18.98 15.60
CA PRO A 292 -0.49 19.35 14.57
C PRO A 292 0.07 18.13 13.83
N THR A 293 0.27 18.27 12.51
CA THR A 293 0.79 17.19 11.62
C THR A 293 2.14 16.65 12.10
N SER A 294 3.00 17.50 12.66
CA SER A 294 4.30 17.11 13.22
C SER A 294 4.15 16.14 14.41
N LEU A 295 3.20 16.39 15.30
CA LEU A 295 2.94 15.52 16.45
C LEU A 295 2.26 14.21 16.04
N LEU A 296 1.38 14.24 15.03
CA LEU A 296 0.78 13.03 14.44
C LEU A 296 1.85 12.15 13.82
N THR A 297 2.74 12.75 13.01
CA THR A 297 3.88 12.05 12.38
C THR A 297 4.75 11.39 13.45
N LYS A 298 5.11 12.12 14.50
CA LYS A 298 5.88 11.58 15.63
C LYS A 298 5.21 10.35 16.25
N ARG A 299 3.90 10.43 16.56
CA ARG A 299 3.15 9.31 17.17
C ARG A 299 3.12 8.07 16.27
N ILE A 300 2.91 8.27 14.96
CA ILE A 300 2.93 7.19 13.97
C ILE A 300 4.30 6.51 13.95
N LEU A 301 5.38 7.29 13.91
CA LEU A 301 6.74 6.75 13.85
C LEU A 301 7.15 6.03 15.14
N ILE A 302 6.67 6.47 16.31
CA ILE A 302 6.82 5.72 17.56
C ILE A 302 6.10 4.37 17.44
N GLY A 303 4.86 4.33 16.98
CA GLY A 303 4.13 3.07 16.78
C GLY A 303 4.83 2.13 15.80
N PHE A 304 5.39 2.65 14.71
CA PHE A 304 6.21 1.87 13.78
C PHE A 304 7.52 1.38 14.39
N GLY A 305 8.15 2.14 15.30
CA GLY A 305 9.33 1.70 16.04
C GLY A 305 9.02 0.64 17.08
N LEU A 306 7.85 0.71 17.72
CA LEU A 306 7.40 -0.30 18.68
C LEU A 306 7.16 -1.67 18.02
N PHE A 307 6.76 -1.71 16.74
CA PHE A 307 6.52 -2.97 16.03
C PHE A 307 7.76 -3.90 16.03
N PRO A 308 8.91 -3.53 15.43
CA PRO A 308 10.08 -4.40 15.47
C PRO A 308 10.71 -4.53 16.86
N LEU A 309 10.56 -3.52 17.73
CA LEU A 309 11.04 -3.60 19.10
C LEU A 309 10.31 -4.70 19.89
N THR A 310 8.99 -4.74 19.83
CA THR A 310 8.20 -5.78 20.52
C THR A 310 8.37 -7.16 19.89
N LEU A 311 8.62 -7.23 18.57
CA LEU A 311 8.98 -8.49 17.91
C LEU A 311 10.25 -9.13 18.48
N LEU A 312 11.24 -8.35 18.93
CA LEU A 312 12.44 -8.88 19.56
C LEU A 312 12.16 -9.70 20.81
N PHE A 313 11.04 -9.49 21.49
CA PHE A 313 10.62 -10.24 22.66
C PHE A 313 9.76 -11.47 22.31
N SER A 314 9.45 -11.71 21.04
CA SER A 314 8.62 -12.85 20.59
C SER A 314 9.19 -14.22 20.96
N PRO A 315 10.52 -14.44 21.04
CA PRO A 315 11.05 -15.72 21.54
C PRO A 315 10.65 -16.04 22.99
N LEU A 316 10.33 -15.03 23.80
CA LEU A 316 9.90 -15.23 25.19
C LEU A 316 8.44 -15.68 25.28
N SER A 317 7.58 -15.14 24.40
CA SER A 317 6.16 -15.50 24.33
C SER A 317 5.53 -15.04 23.02
N MET A 318 4.66 -15.86 22.45
CA MET A 318 3.83 -15.48 21.30
C MET A 318 2.94 -14.26 21.55
N GLY A 319 2.65 -13.93 22.80
CA GLY A 319 1.94 -12.71 23.14
C GLY A 319 2.65 -11.44 22.63
N TRP A 320 3.99 -11.39 22.69
CA TRP A 320 4.77 -10.28 22.16
C TRP A 320 4.69 -10.17 20.63
N PHE A 321 4.69 -11.33 19.94
CA PHE A 321 4.47 -11.37 18.50
C PHE A 321 3.12 -10.74 18.12
N TYR A 322 2.05 -11.14 18.78
CA TYR A 322 0.71 -10.62 18.53
C TYR A 322 0.58 -9.14 18.90
N LEU A 323 1.15 -8.74 20.04
CA LEU A 323 1.18 -7.35 20.50
C LEU A 323 1.91 -6.44 19.48
N SER A 324 2.99 -6.94 18.85
CA SER A 324 3.71 -6.18 17.85
C SER A 324 2.84 -5.82 16.64
N PHE A 325 2.04 -6.76 16.16
CA PHE A 325 1.11 -6.51 15.07
C PHE A 325 -0.04 -5.57 15.45
N LEU A 326 -0.48 -5.59 16.70
CA LEU A 326 -1.45 -4.63 17.20
C LEU A 326 -0.88 -3.20 17.15
N PHE A 327 0.34 -2.97 17.63
CA PHE A 327 1.02 -1.67 17.52
C PHE A 327 1.21 -1.26 16.05
N TYR A 328 1.61 -2.21 15.20
CA TYR A 328 1.74 -1.95 13.78
C TYR A 328 0.41 -1.52 13.16
N GLY A 329 -0.69 -2.19 13.48
CA GLY A 329 -2.04 -1.83 13.01
C GLY A 329 -2.47 -0.43 13.45
N ILE A 330 -2.24 -0.09 14.72
CA ILE A 330 -2.54 1.25 15.25
C ILE A 330 -1.75 2.32 14.49
N ALA A 331 -0.45 2.12 14.30
CA ALA A 331 0.39 3.06 13.57
C ALA A 331 0.02 3.14 12.08
N GLN A 332 -0.33 2.01 11.48
CA GLN A 332 -0.72 1.89 10.08
C GLN A 332 -1.99 2.69 9.77
N ALA A 333 -3.00 2.66 10.65
CA ALA A 333 -4.21 3.47 10.51
C ALA A 333 -3.89 4.96 10.44
N GLY A 334 -3.08 5.47 11.36
CA GLY A 334 -2.62 6.85 11.36
C GLY A 334 -1.80 7.21 10.12
N SER A 335 -0.89 6.30 9.74
CA SER A 335 -0.03 6.46 8.57
C SER A 335 -0.83 6.55 7.28
N HIS A 336 -1.81 5.67 7.07
CA HIS A 336 -2.66 5.69 5.88
C HIS A 336 -3.44 6.99 5.76
N LEU A 337 -4.05 7.45 6.86
CA LEU A 337 -4.80 8.70 6.87
C LEU A 337 -3.89 9.90 6.58
N LEU A 338 -2.80 10.03 7.33
CA LEU A 338 -1.91 11.18 7.21
C LEU A 338 -1.20 11.21 5.85
N TRP A 339 -0.77 10.07 5.34
CA TRP A 339 -0.10 9.95 4.06
C TRP A 339 -1.03 10.28 2.88
N ASN A 340 -2.23 9.73 2.86
CA ASN A 340 -3.19 9.96 1.77
C ASN A 340 -3.72 11.39 1.75
N LEU A 341 -3.85 12.02 2.92
CA LEU A 341 -4.32 13.39 3.05
C LEU A 341 -3.18 14.42 3.03
N SER A 342 -1.92 14.01 3.05
CA SER A 342 -0.77 14.93 3.11
C SER A 342 -0.77 15.93 1.94
N GLY A 343 -1.18 15.51 0.74
CA GLY A 343 -1.32 16.42 -0.39
C GLY A 343 -2.23 17.60 -0.08
N THR A 344 -3.40 17.36 0.49
CA THR A 344 -4.37 18.41 0.85
C THR A 344 -4.00 19.16 2.13
N LEU A 345 -3.34 18.50 3.09
CA LEU A 345 -2.92 19.13 4.35
C LEU A 345 -1.79 20.16 4.15
N PHE A 346 -0.89 19.90 3.20
CA PHE A 346 0.25 20.79 2.94
C PHE A 346 0.05 21.75 1.76
N SER A 347 -0.91 21.51 0.86
CA SER A 347 -1.08 22.33 -0.34
C SER A 347 -1.75 23.68 -0.09
N ALA A 348 -2.53 23.80 1.00
CA ALA A 348 -3.41 24.97 1.18
C ALA A 348 -4.16 25.29 -0.12
N ASP A 349 -3.82 26.40 -0.80
CA ASP A 349 -4.38 26.82 -2.09
C ASP A 349 -3.59 26.31 -3.31
N GLU A 350 -2.45 25.61 -3.09
CA GLU A 350 -1.62 25.08 -4.17
C GLU A 350 -2.19 23.75 -4.72
N ASP A 351 -1.68 23.29 -5.87
CA ASP A 351 -2.08 22.01 -6.46
C ASP A 351 -1.61 20.82 -5.62
N SER A 352 -2.54 20.17 -4.91
CA SER A 352 -2.28 19.01 -4.05
C SER A 352 -1.67 17.82 -4.80
N SER A 353 -1.83 17.75 -6.13
CA SER A 353 -1.28 16.67 -6.94
C SER A 353 0.24 16.67 -6.98
N GLN A 354 0.87 17.84 -6.83
CA GLN A 354 2.33 17.98 -6.79
C GLN A 354 2.89 17.34 -5.52
N PHE A 355 2.26 17.56 -4.37
CA PHE A 355 2.62 16.95 -3.08
C PHE A 355 2.46 15.43 -3.12
N SER A 356 1.36 14.94 -3.69
CA SER A 356 1.11 13.50 -3.85
C SER A 356 2.14 12.84 -4.77
N ARG A 357 2.62 13.52 -5.82
CA ARG A 357 3.70 13.03 -6.67
C ARG A 357 5.01 12.86 -5.91
N VAL A 358 5.37 13.82 -5.06
CA VAL A 358 6.56 13.72 -4.19
C VAL A 358 6.46 12.49 -3.30
N ASN A 359 5.29 12.26 -2.67
CA ASN A 359 5.08 11.07 -1.85
C ASN A 359 5.40 9.77 -2.61
N ILE A 360 4.93 9.64 -3.84
CA ILE A 360 5.13 8.43 -4.63
C ILE A 360 6.60 8.26 -5.02
N LEU A 361 7.26 9.34 -5.44
CA LEU A 361 8.68 9.32 -5.81
C LEU A 361 9.56 8.95 -4.62
N THR A 362 9.31 9.51 -3.45
CA THR A 362 10.08 9.22 -2.23
C THR A 362 9.88 7.79 -1.75
N VAL A 363 8.64 7.26 -1.81
CA VAL A 363 8.37 5.84 -1.50
C VAL A 363 9.08 4.92 -2.47
N GLY A 364 9.04 5.23 -3.77
CA GLY A 364 9.72 4.44 -4.78
C GLY A 364 11.24 4.41 -4.58
N LEU A 365 11.85 5.57 -4.30
CA LEU A 365 13.28 5.68 -4.06
C LEU A 365 13.75 4.81 -2.89
N ARG A 366 13.08 4.93 -1.74
CA ARG A 366 13.42 4.07 -0.58
C ARG A 366 13.15 2.60 -0.85
N GLY A 367 12.13 2.30 -1.66
CA GLY A 367 11.76 0.94 -2.03
C GLY A 367 12.78 0.23 -2.91
N VAL A 368 13.54 0.97 -3.71
CA VAL A 368 14.67 0.42 -4.48
C VAL A 368 15.83 0.05 -3.55
N VAL A 369 16.16 0.94 -2.61
CA VAL A 369 17.38 0.83 -1.81
C VAL A 369 17.17 -0.02 -0.56
N ALA A 370 16.10 0.22 0.21
CA ALA A 370 15.97 -0.34 1.55
C ALA A 370 15.84 -1.87 1.59
N PRO A 371 14.98 -2.54 0.79
CA PRO A 371 14.90 -4.01 0.83
C PRO A 371 16.18 -4.69 0.33
N ALA A 372 16.83 -4.13 -0.70
CA ALA A 372 18.09 -4.67 -1.21
C ALA A 372 19.20 -4.58 -0.17
N LEU A 373 19.39 -3.40 0.44
CA LEU A 373 20.33 -3.19 1.53
C LEU A 373 19.98 -4.07 2.74
N GLY A 374 18.68 -4.17 3.07
CA GLY A 374 18.18 -5.00 4.16
C GLY A 374 18.48 -6.49 3.99
N GLY A 375 18.35 -7.01 2.77
CA GLY A 375 18.74 -8.40 2.47
C GLY A 375 20.23 -8.63 2.63
N VAL A 376 21.08 -7.73 2.07
CA VAL A 376 22.54 -7.82 2.22
C VAL A 376 22.94 -7.75 3.68
N LEU A 377 22.47 -6.74 4.42
CA LEU A 377 22.81 -6.59 5.84
C LEU A 377 22.31 -7.76 6.69
N CYS A 378 21.13 -8.30 6.39
CA CYS A 378 20.58 -9.46 7.10
C CYS A 378 21.44 -10.71 6.91
N GLN A 379 22.11 -10.87 5.77
CA GLN A 379 23.02 -11.97 5.52
C GLN A 379 24.23 -11.94 6.45
N PHE A 380 24.74 -10.76 6.79
CA PHE A 380 25.92 -10.59 7.65
C PHE A 380 25.57 -10.48 9.15
N LEU A 381 24.50 -9.77 9.46
CA LEU A 381 24.13 -9.45 10.84
C LEU A 381 23.10 -10.39 11.43
N GLY A 382 22.35 -11.11 10.58
CA GLY A 382 21.18 -11.88 10.99
C GLY A 382 19.92 -11.03 11.21
N PRO A 383 18.76 -11.66 11.45
CA PRO A 383 17.48 -10.96 11.52
C PRO A 383 17.30 -10.12 12.79
N ILE A 384 17.83 -10.53 13.95
CA ILE A 384 17.63 -9.85 15.24
C ILE A 384 18.24 -8.44 15.23
N PRO A 385 19.52 -8.22 14.88
CA PRO A 385 20.08 -6.86 14.75
C PRO A 385 19.34 -6.01 13.70
N MET A 386 18.85 -6.62 12.63
CA MET A 386 18.08 -5.89 11.63
C MET A 386 16.77 -5.34 12.20
N LEU A 387 16.05 -6.09 13.03
CA LEU A 387 14.85 -5.59 13.73
C LEU A 387 15.18 -4.41 14.63
N ALA A 388 16.30 -4.47 15.36
CA ALA A 388 16.77 -3.37 16.20
C ALA A 388 17.11 -2.11 15.38
N ILE A 389 17.79 -2.27 14.25
CA ILE A 389 18.10 -1.16 13.31
C ILE A 389 16.80 -0.55 12.76
N GLY A 390 15.83 -1.36 12.35
CA GLY A 390 14.53 -0.88 11.88
C GLY A 390 13.75 -0.11 12.94
N SER A 391 13.74 -0.59 14.17
CA SER A 391 13.16 0.11 15.31
C SER A 391 13.86 1.45 15.55
N PHE A 392 15.19 1.45 15.61
CA PHE A 392 16.00 2.65 15.83
C PHE A 392 15.74 3.72 14.75
N THR A 393 15.70 3.35 13.49
CA THR A 393 15.44 4.31 12.40
C THR A 393 14.04 4.93 12.49
N CYS A 394 13.03 4.19 12.93
CA CYS A 394 11.70 4.73 13.20
C CYS A 394 11.71 5.73 14.36
N PHE A 395 12.37 5.39 15.47
CA PHE A 395 12.50 6.31 16.62
C PHE A 395 13.33 7.54 16.29
N LEU A 396 14.38 7.39 15.47
CA LEU A 396 15.17 8.52 14.98
C LEU A 396 14.32 9.49 14.16
N GLY A 397 13.43 8.98 13.28
CA GLY A 397 12.45 9.80 12.58
C GLY A 397 11.47 10.51 13.51
N ALA A 398 11.01 9.83 14.58
CA ALA A 398 10.14 10.42 15.58
C ALA A 398 10.85 11.53 16.39
N PHE A 399 12.12 11.31 16.72
CA PHE A 399 12.97 12.29 17.41
C PHE A 399 13.24 13.51 16.51
N TYR A 400 13.54 13.29 15.23
CA TYR A 400 13.71 14.37 14.26
C TYR A 400 12.47 15.29 14.20
N MET A 401 11.27 14.73 14.14
CA MET A 401 10.04 15.53 14.16
C MET A 401 9.83 16.28 15.49
N HIS A 402 10.27 15.71 16.61
CA HIS A 402 10.18 16.37 17.90
C HIS A 402 11.08 17.61 17.98
N SER A 403 12.30 17.53 17.46
CA SER A 403 13.27 18.63 17.46
C SER A 403 12.78 19.81 16.62
N ARG A 404 12.19 19.55 15.44
CA ARG A 404 11.66 20.58 14.54
C ARG A 404 10.46 21.33 15.09
N LYS A 405 9.60 20.65 15.88
CA LYS A 405 8.50 21.32 16.58
C LYS A 405 8.99 22.39 17.56
N LYS A 406 10.10 22.16 18.26
CA LYS A 406 10.69 23.15 19.17
C LYS A 406 11.16 24.40 18.40
N GLU A 407 11.77 24.23 17.23
CA GLU A 407 12.23 25.34 16.40
C GLU A 407 11.04 26.19 15.87
N GLU A 408 9.94 25.56 15.44
CA GLU A 408 8.73 26.28 14.99
C GLU A 408 8.07 27.10 16.12
N VAL A 409 8.04 26.57 17.33
CA VAL A 409 7.47 27.28 18.49
C VAL A 409 8.37 28.46 18.89
N LEU A 410 9.68 28.26 18.91
CA LEU A 410 10.65 29.32 19.21
C LEU A 410 10.66 30.44 18.16
N SER A 411 10.52 30.10 16.86
CA SER A 411 10.46 31.10 15.79
C SER A 411 9.15 31.90 15.75
N ARG A 412 8.08 31.43 16.39
CA ARG A 412 6.80 32.17 16.54
C ARG A 412 6.72 32.98 17.82
N SER A 413 7.65 32.79 18.75
CA SER A 413 7.74 33.52 20.00
C SER A 413 8.74 34.68 19.99
N VAL A 414 9.44 34.89 18.88
CA VAL A 414 10.29 36.02 18.51
C VAL A 414 9.62 36.84 17.42
#